data_d6036240ff60c4c26b428273bb9cea15
#
_entry.id   d6036240ff60c4c26b428273bb9cea15
#
_cell.length_a   1.000
_cell.length_b   1.000
_cell.length_c   1.000
_cell.angle_alpha   90.00
_cell.angle_beta   90.00
_cell.angle_gamma   90.00
#
_symmetry.space_group_name_H-M   'P 1'
#
loop_
_entity.id
_entity.type
_entity.pdbx_description
1 polymer ?
#
loop_
_entity_poly.entity_id
_entity_poly.type
_entity_poly.pdbx_seq_one_letter_code
_entity_poly.pdbx_strand_id
1 'polypeptide(L)'
;MNDGKVLLLFPQDLLAPICDSNFRLILLSAMRYAMGKNTCMPVVVSDYIKRHIHLLDDKFLVLAADDIRRYLEDYAEHEPNSNLWQSLLGVLETEQRARATREARKIRPCPACGKPLEIMSIADSWHSPGGFDVIAHCRNCLADYEWFCDKEGGTSDMKQYFFG
;
A
#
# COMPACT_ATOMS: atom_id res chain seq x y z
N MET A 1 13.08 -4.25 31.71
CA MET A 1 13.53 -3.53 30.52
C MET A 1 14.07 -4.54 29.51
N ASN A 2 13.31 -4.86 28.50
CA ASN A 2 13.59 -5.93 27.53
C ASN A 2 13.50 -5.44 26.08
N ASP A 3 13.84 -4.17 25.84
CA ASP A 3 13.75 -3.57 24.50
C ASP A 3 14.69 -4.23 23.46
N GLY A 4 15.76 -4.90 23.93
CA GLY A 4 16.68 -5.61 23.06
C GLY A 4 16.16 -6.94 22.49
N LYS A 5 15.14 -7.56 23.10
CA LYS A 5 14.61 -8.85 22.62
C LYS A 5 13.70 -8.74 21.41
N VAL A 6 13.06 -7.58 21.20
CA VAL A 6 12.18 -7.36 20.05
C VAL A 6 12.99 -7.23 18.75
N LEU A 7 14.20 -6.67 18.82
CA LEU A 7 15.10 -6.57 17.68
C LEU A 7 15.55 -7.94 17.10
N LEU A 8 15.57 -8.97 17.93
CA LEU A 8 15.94 -10.33 17.51
C LEU A 8 14.82 -11.07 16.75
N LEU A 9 13.59 -10.54 16.82
CA LEU A 9 12.44 -11.14 16.11
C LEU A 9 12.34 -10.70 14.64
N PHE A 10 13.00 -9.60 14.29
CA PHE A 10 12.99 -9.09 12.92
C PHE A 10 14.30 -9.39 12.21
N PRO A 11 14.23 -10.00 11.02
CA PRO A 11 15.42 -10.17 10.17
C PRO A 11 16.07 -8.81 9.94
N GLN A 12 17.39 -8.73 10.17
CA GLN A 12 18.15 -7.48 9.94
C GLN A 12 18.17 -7.09 8.46
N ASP A 13 18.23 -8.11 7.58
CA ASP A 13 18.26 -7.93 6.14
C ASP A 13 17.18 -8.78 5.48
N LEU A 14 16.21 -8.11 4.87
CA LEU A 14 15.20 -8.76 4.03
C LEU A 14 15.66 -8.69 2.58
N LEU A 15 15.91 -9.87 1.99
CA LEU A 15 16.39 -9.99 0.62
C LEU A 15 15.29 -10.31 -0.39
N ALA A 16 14.07 -10.62 0.08
CA ALA A 16 12.94 -11.00 -0.76
C ALA A 16 11.61 -10.44 -0.21
N PRO A 17 10.60 -10.26 -1.05
CA PRO A 17 9.27 -9.83 -0.61
C PRO A 17 8.72 -10.77 0.46
N ILE A 18 8.15 -10.18 1.52
CA ILE A 18 7.55 -10.94 2.61
C ILE A 18 6.09 -11.19 2.25
N CYS A 19 5.77 -12.44 1.95
CA CYS A 19 4.41 -12.92 1.76
C CYS A 19 3.90 -13.72 2.96
N ASP A 20 4.69 -13.83 4.03
CA ASP A 20 4.32 -14.59 5.21
C ASP A 20 3.32 -13.83 6.09
N SER A 21 2.12 -14.39 6.22
CA SER A 21 1.05 -13.84 7.06
C SER A 21 1.44 -13.74 8.54
N ASN A 22 2.26 -14.67 9.04
CA ASN A 22 2.72 -14.67 10.43
C ASN A 22 3.68 -13.50 10.68
N PHE A 23 4.61 -13.26 9.77
CA PHE A 23 5.52 -12.12 9.87
C PHE A 23 4.77 -10.80 9.83
N ARG A 24 3.80 -10.67 8.93
CA ARG A 24 2.91 -9.49 8.87
C ARG A 24 2.22 -9.23 10.19
N LEU A 25 1.62 -10.26 10.80
CA LEU A 25 0.95 -10.14 12.09
C LEU A 25 1.92 -9.74 13.22
N ILE A 26 3.12 -10.30 13.24
CA ILE A 26 4.15 -9.96 14.23
C ILE A 26 4.56 -8.50 14.08
N LEU A 27 4.81 -8.03 12.85
CA LEU A 27 5.24 -6.65 12.61
C LEU A 27 4.13 -5.64 12.94
N LEU A 28 2.87 -5.93 12.58
CA LEU A 28 1.71 -5.12 12.96
C LEU A 28 1.53 -5.07 14.48
N SER A 29 1.68 -6.20 15.16
CA SER A 29 1.58 -6.28 16.62
C SER A 29 2.70 -5.47 17.29
N ALA A 30 3.92 -5.52 16.79
CA ALA A 30 5.03 -4.73 17.30
C ALA A 30 4.79 -3.22 17.10
N MET A 31 4.26 -2.82 15.94
CA MET A 31 3.90 -1.44 15.66
C MET A 31 2.82 -0.94 16.63
N ARG A 32 1.72 -1.70 16.78
CA ARG A 32 0.64 -1.37 17.73
C ARG A 32 1.14 -1.29 19.17
N TYR A 33 2.01 -2.20 19.57
CA TYR A 33 2.61 -2.17 20.91
C TYR A 33 3.52 -0.96 21.12
N ALA A 34 4.23 -0.51 20.08
CA ALA A 34 5.13 0.64 20.14
C ALA A 34 4.38 1.98 20.24
N MET A 35 3.14 2.06 19.73
CA MET A 35 2.28 3.25 19.87
C MET A 35 2.01 3.54 21.34
N GLY A 36 2.07 4.81 21.76
CA GLY A 36 1.91 5.23 23.15
C GLY A 36 3.10 4.94 24.06
N LYS A 37 4.21 4.40 23.56
CA LYS A 37 5.39 4.13 24.37
C LYS A 37 6.40 5.29 24.31
N ASN A 38 6.87 5.69 25.47
CA ASN A 38 7.97 6.68 25.58
C ASN A 38 9.31 5.95 25.77
N THR A 39 9.69 5.14 24.78
CA THR A 39 10.92 4.34 24.74
C THR A 39 11.56 4.46 23.38
N CYS A 40 12.63 3.71 23.08
CA CYS A 40 13.22 3.64 21.75
C CYS A 40 12.40 2.78 20.77
N MET A 41 11.42 2.00 21.24
CA MET A 41 10.62 1.08 20.42
C MET A 41 9.93 1.75 19.22
N PRO A 42 9.24 2.91 19.37
CA PRO A 42 8.63 3.59 18.22
C PRO A 42 9.63 3.88 17.10
N VAL A 43 10.82 4.38 17.45
CA VAL A 43 11.87 4.69 16.46
C VAL A 43 12.35 3.43 15.76
N VAL A 44 12.67 2.38 16.53
CA VAL A 44 13.19 1.11 15.98
C VAL A 44 12.19 0.46 15.02
N VAL A 45 10.91 0.38 15.41
CA VAL A 45 9.87 -0.23 14.57
C VAL A 45 9.61 0.61 13.33
N SER A 46 9.51 1.93 13.46
CA SER A 46 9.32 2.85 12.34
C SER A 46 10.47 2.75 11.34
N ASP A 47 11.72 2.78 11.81
CA ASP A 47 12.90 2.70 10.94
C ASP A 47 12.99 1.34 10.24
N TYR A 48 12.62 0.26 10.92
CA TYR A 48 12.57 -1.07 10.31
C TYR A 48 11.55 -1.10 9.16
N ILE A 49 10.32 -0.62 9.39
CA ILE A 49 9.29 -0.56 8.36
C ILE A 49 9.75 0.30 7.17
N LYS A 50 10.25 1.51 7.43
CA LYS A 50 10.74 2.43 6.37
C LYS A 50 11.84 1.80 5.52
N ARG A 51 12.79 1.11 6.15
CA ARG A 51 13.92 0.46 5.46
C ARG A 51 13.49 -0.67 4.54
N HIS A 52 12.45 -1.41 4.93
CA HIS A 52 12.00 -2.61 4.22
C HIS A 52 10.67 -2.43 3.49
N ILE A 53 10.16 -1.20 3.37
CA ILE A 53 8.82 -0.91 2.87
C ILE A 53 8.55 -1.52 1.50
N HIS A 54 9.55 -1.54 0.62
CA HIS A 54 9.45 -2.10 -0.73
C HIS A 54 9.30 -3.64 -0.77
N LEU A 55 9.60 -4.31 0.35
CA LEU A 55 9.49 -5.77 0.51
C LEU A 55 8.23 -6.19 1.28
N LEU A 56 7.55 -5.26 1.96
CA LEU A 56 6.33 -5.53 2.70
C LEU A 56 5.16 -5.66 1.73
N ASP A 57 4.23 -6.58 2.00
CA ASP A 57 3.07 -6.81 1.13
C ASP A 57 2.05 -5.67 1.21
N ASP A 58 1.20 -5.55 0.17
CA ASP A 58 0.20 -4.48 0.08
C ASP A 58 -0.77 -4.52 1.26
N LYS A 59 -1.12 -5.72 1.73
CA LYS A 59 -2.00 -5.90 2.88
C LYS A 59 -1.39 -5.36 4.17
N PHE A 60 -0.07 -5.51 4.37
CA PHE A 60 0.62 -4.87 5.49
C PHE A 60 0.52 -3.35 5.39
N LEU A 61 0.81 -2.78 4.22
CA LEU A 61 0.82 -1.32 4.03
C LEU A 61 -0.54 -0.71 4.36
N VAL A 62 -1.63 -1.35 3.92
CA VAL A 62 -3.00 -0.88 4.18
C VAL A 62 -3.32 -0.96 5.67
N LEU A 63 -3.11 -2.12 6.29
CA LEU A 63 -3.43 -2.32 7.71
C LEU A 63 -2.60 -1.40 8.62
N ALA A 64 -1.31 -1.23 8.31
CA ALA A 64 -0.43 -0.35 9.09
C ALA A 64 -0.85 1.12 8.96
N ALA A 65 -1.17 1.58 7.75
CA ALA A 65 -1.63 2.95 7.54
C ALA A 65 -2.97 3.22 8.27
N ASP A 66 -3.91 2.28 8.20
CA ASP A 66 -5.21 2.42 8.86
C ASP A 66 -5.10 2.38 10.39
N ASP A 67 -4.20 1.55 10.94
CA ASP A 67 -3.94 1.51 12.39
C ASP A 67 -3.32 2.82 12.89
N ILE A 68 -2.31 3.34 12.17
CA ILE A 68 -1.66 4.61 12.54
C ILE A 68 -2.65 5.77 12.42
N ARG A 69 -3.44 5.83 11.36
CA ARG A 69 -4.43 6.90 11.16
C ARG A 69 -5.43 6.94 12.30
N ARG A 70 -6.07 5.80 12.61
CA ARG A 70 -7.01 5.69 13.74
C ARG A 70 -6.37 6.07 15.06
N TYR A 71 -5.15 5.60 15.30
CA TYR A 71 -4.44 5.92 16.53
C TYR A 71 -4.17 7.43 16.66
N LEU A 72 -3.75 8.09 15.59
CA LEU A 72 -3.51 9.54 15.59
C LEU A 72 -4.80 10.35 15.71
N GLU A 73 -5.91 9.89 15.14
CA GLU A 73 -7.22 10.53 15.31
C GLU A 73 -7.65 10.56 16.77
N ASP A 74 -7.39 9.47 17.51
CA ASP A 74 -7.83 9.33 18.90
C ASP A 74 -6.84 9.92 19.92
N TYR A 75 -5.53 9.89 19.62
CA TYR A 75 -4.48 10.11 20.65
C TYR A 75 -3.38 11.10 20.26
N ALA A 76 -3.44 11.79 19.11
CA ALA A 76 -2.34 12.63 18.62
C ALA A 76 -1.83 13.66 19.63
N GLU A 77 -2.72 14.26 20.43
CA GLU A 77 -2.37 15.28 21.42
C GLU A 77 -1.56 14.73 22.62
N HIS A 78 -1.69 13.43 22.89
CA HIS A 78 -1.07 12.73 24.02
C HIS A 78 0.06 11.78 23.59
N GLU A 79 0.27 11.61 22.26
CA GLU A 79 1.28 10.71 21.71
C GLU A 79 2.66 11.39 21.68
N PRO A 80 3.64 10.91 22.47
CA PRO A 80 4.97 11.52 22.52
C PRO A 80 5.72 11.44 21.18
N ASN A 81 5.35 10.48 20.33
CA ASN A 81 5.98 10.25 19.02
C ASN A 81 5.02 10.55 17.83
N SER A 82 4.06 11.46 18.01
CA SER A 82 3.07 11.80 17.00
C SER A 82 3.70 12.13 15.63
N ASN A 83 4.75 12.95 15.61
CA ASN A 83 5.47 13.31 14.37
C ASN A 83 6.13 12.08 13.70
N LEU A 84 6.62 11.12 14.48
CA LEU A 84 7.20 9.88 13.97
C LEU A 84 6.14 9.05 13.24
N TRP A 85 4.98 8.87 13.89
CA TRP A 85 3.87 8.11 13.31
C TRP A 85 3.26 8.81 12.09
N GLN A 86 3.13 10.14 12.11
CA GLN A 86 2.71 10.91 10.93
C GLN A 86 3.70 10.74 9.76
N SER A 87 5.01 10.80 10.06
CA SER A 87 6.04 10.56 9.04
C SER A 87 5.98 9.14 8.47
N LEU A 88 5.75 8.12 9.31
CA LEU A 88 5.60 6.74 8.85
C LEU A 88 4.34 6.58 8.00
N LEU A 89 3.22 7.16 8.42
CA LEU A 89 1.97 7.15 7.65
C LEU A 89 2.17 7.72 6.25
N GLY A 90 2.82 8.87 6.13
CA GLY A 90 3.13 9.47 4.82
C GLY A 90 4.00 8.58 3.92
N VAL A 91 4.95 7.85 4.50
CA VAL A 91 5.78 6.89 3.75
C VAL A 91 4.95 5.69 3.27
N LEU A 92 4.08 5.14 4.12
CA LEU A 92 3.18 4.03 3.78
C LEU A 92 2.24 4.42 2.64
N GLU A 93 1.57 5.57 2.75
CA GLU A 93 0.64 6.07 1.73
C GLU A 93 1.34 6.37 0.40
N THR A 94 2.56 6.91 0.45
CA THR A 94 3.36 7.15 -0.75
C THR A 94 3.70 5.85 -1.48
N GLU A 95 4.11 4.81 -0.75
CA GLU A 95 4.41 3.50 -1.35
C GLU A 95 3.14 2.82 -1.89
N GLN A 96 2.01 2.89 -1.18
CA GLN A 96 0.71 2.40 -1.67
C GLN A 96 0.35 3.04 -3.00
N ARG A 97 0.42 4.38 -3.08
CA ARG A 97 0.12 5.12 -4.31
C ARG A 97 1.08 4.77 -5.44
N ALA A 98 2.38 4.59 -5.15
CA ALA A 98 3.35 4.18 -6.14
C ALA A 98 3.06 2.77 -6.70
N ARG A 99 2.63 1.84 -5.85
CA ARG A 99 2.24 0.48 -6.28
C ARG A 99 0.97 0.49 -7.12
N ALA A 100 -0.08 1.19 -6.66
CA ALA A 100 -1.31 1.36 -7.41
C ALA A 100 -1.06 2.01 -8.79
N THR A 101 -0.19 3.02 -8.85
CA THR A 101 0.21 3.65 -10.13
C THR A 101 0.93 2.67 -11.05
N ARG A 102 1.84 1.84 -10.51
CA ARG A 102 2.53 0.81 -11.33
C ARG A 102 1.54 -0.21 -11.86
N GLU A 103 0.57 -0.63 -11.06
CA GLU A 103 -0.47 -1.58 -11.48
C GLU A 103 -1.38 -0.98 -12.56
N ALA A 104 -1.82 0.28 -12.37
CA ALA A 104 -2.67 0.99 -13.33
C ALA A 104 -1.99 1.15 -14.71
N ARG A 105 -0.66 1.28 -14.74
CA ARG A 105 0.13 1.43 -15.98
C ARG A 105 0.49 0.12 -16.68
N LYS A 106 0.15 -1.03 -16.12
CA LYS A 106 0.41 -2.31 -16.79
C LYS A 106 -0.42 -2.44 -18.07
N ILE A 107 0.27 -2.70 -19.19
CA ILE A 107 -0.37 -2.99 -20.46
C ILE A 107 -1.08 -4.34 -20.37
N ARG A 108 -2.37 -4.35 -20.65
CA ARG A 108 -3.23 -5.55 -20.61
C ARG A 108 -3.63 -5.98 -22.01
N PRO A 109 -3.88 -7.29 -22.22
CA PRO A 109 -4.43 -7.77 -23.48
C PRO A 109 -5.90 -7.41 -23.61
N CYS A 110 -6.32 -7.10 -24.83
CA CYS A 110 -7.73 -6.90 -25.16
C CYS A 110 -8.52 -8.20 -24.94
N PRO A 111 -9.64 -8.18 -24.21
CA PRO A 111 -10.45 -9.37 -23.95
C PRO A 111 -11.02 -10.01 -25.23
N ALA A 112 -11.25 -9.21 -26.28
CA ALA A 112 -11.85 -9.68 -27.53
C ALA A 112 -10.83 -10.29 -28.51
N CYS A 113 -9.59 -9.75 -28.59
CA CYS A 113 -8.65 -10.17 -29.64
C CYS A 113 -7.23 -10.49 -29.13
N GLY A 114 -6.97 -10.35 -27.84
CA GLY A 114 -5.67 -10.64 -27.23
C GLY A 114 -4.56 -9.65 -27.55
N LYS A 115 -4.78 -8.63 -28.39
CA LYS A 115 -3.76 -7.59 -28.67
C LYS A 115 -3.58 -6.65 -27.50
N PRO A 116 -2.38 -6.06 -27.32
CA PRO A 116 -2.14 -5.12 -26.23
C PRO A 116 -3.07 -3.90 -26.35
N LEU A 117 -3.62 -3.49 -25.21
CA LEU A 117 -4.41 -2.27 -25.08
C LEU A 117 -3.50 -1.06 -24.97
N GLU A 118 -3.90 0.06 -25.56
CA GLU A 118 -3.26 1.36 -25.40
C GLU A 118 -3.97 2.13 -24.29
N ILE A 119 -3.24 2.48 -23.21
CA ILE A 119 -3.80 3.25 -22.11
C ILE A 119 -4.04 4.68 -22.57
N MET A 120 -5.29 5.12 -22.51
CA MET A 120 -5.75 6.44 -22.91
C MET A 120 -5.79 7.42 -21.73
N SER A 121 -6.21 6.94 -20.57
CA SER A 121 -6.35 7.74 -19.36
C SER A 121 -6.12 6.92 -18.11
N ILE A 122 -5.47 7.54 -17.12
CA ILE A 122 -5.40 7.07 -15.73
C ILE A 122 -5.79 8.26 -14.88
N ALA A 123 -6.88 8.13 -14.14
CA ALA A 123 -7.40 9.17 -13.26
C ALA A 123 -7.56 8.65 -11.83
N ASP A 124 -7.44 9.55 -10.84
CA ASP A 124 -7.76 9.19 -9.46
C ASP A 124 -9.23 8.75 -9.38
N SER A 125 -9.47 7.60 -8.76
CA SER A 125 -10.82 7.08 -8.65
C SER A 125 -11.63 7.83 -7.59
N TRP A 126 -12.83 8.22 -7.95
CA TRP A 126 -13.78 8.80 -7.02
C TRP A 126 -14.49 7.72 -6.16
N HIS A 127 -14.42 6.45 -6.57
CA HIS A 127 -15.00 5.32 -5.84
C HIS A 127 -14.16 4.89 -4.64
N SER A 128 -12.83 5.06 -4.72
CA SER A 128 -11.92 4.60 -3.65
C SER A 128 -10.71 5.53 -3.56
N PRO A 129 -10.54 6.25 -2.45
CA PRO A 129 -9.37 7.09 -2.23
C PRO A 129 -8.07 6.30 -2.39
N GLY A 130 -7.16 6.83 -3.22
CA GLY A 130 -5.86 6.18 -3.52
C GLY A 130 -5.89 5.11 -4.60
N GLY A 131 -7.06 4.81 -5.19
CA GLY A 131 -7.19 3.98 -6.38
C GLY A 131 -7.20 4.79 -7.69
N PHE A 132 -7.18 4.08 -8.81
CA PHE A 132 -7.19 4.67 -10.15
C PHE A 132 -8.24 4.03 -11.04
N ASP A 133 -8.95 4.85 -11.82
CA ASP A 133 -9.76 4.43 -12.94
C ASP A 133 -8.90 4.48 -14.22
N VAL A 134 -8.84 3.39 -14.96
CA VAL A 134 -8.04 3.26 -16.17
C VAL A 134 -8.95 3.07 -17.37
N ILE A 135 -8.73 3.87 -18.43
CA ILE A 135 -9.40 3.72 -19.73
C ILE A 135 -8.34 3.39 -20.77
N ALA A 136 -8.60 2.38 -21.59
CA ALA A 136 -7.70 1.94 -22.63
C ALA A 136 -8.43 1.59 -23.91
N HIS A 137 -7.75 1.74 -25.04
CA HIS A 137 -8.26 1.50 -26.38
C HIS A 137 -7.61 0.29 -27.03
N CYS A 138 -8.40 -0.51 -27.74
CA CYS A 138 -7.90 -1.56 -28.61
C CYS A 138 -7.91 -1.08 -30.07
N ARG A 139 -6.75 -0.81 -30.64
CA ARG A 139 -6.62 -0.37 -32.04
C ARG A 139 -7.13 -1.40 -33.05
N ASN A 140 -7.13 -2.69 -32.69
CA ASN A 140 -7.56 -3.76 -33.59
C ASN A 140 -9.09 -3.94 -33.59
N CYS A 141 -9.73 -3.83 -32.43
CA CYS A 141 -11.18 -3.98 -32.29
C CYS A 141 -11.93 -2.66 -32.35
N LEU A 142 -11.21 -1.52 -32.28
CA LEU A 142 -11.78 -0.17 -32.17
C LEU A 142 -12.74 -0.03 -30.97
N ALA A 143 -12.44 -0.72 -29.87
CA ALA A 143 -13.23 -0.74 -28.65
C ALA A 143 -12.44 -0.20 -27.47
N ASP A 144 -13.15 0.51 -26.59
CA ASP A 144 -12.61 1.04 -25.37
C ASP A 144 -12.97 0.14 -24.18
N TYR A 145 -12.08 0.09 -23.21
CA TYR A 145 -12.22 -0.72 -22.01
C TYR A 145 -11.87 0.10 -20.78
N GLU A 146 -12.55 -0.18 -19.69
CA GLU A 146 -12.26 0.41 -18.40
C GLU A 146 -12.02 -0.67 -17.34
N TRP A 147 -11.17 -0.37 -16.38
CA TRP A 147 -10.98 -1.14 -15.16
C TRP A 147 -10.54 -0.23 -14.02
N PHE A 148 -10.71 -0.73 -12.82
CA PHE A 148 -10.31 -0.05 -11.60
C PHE A 148 -9.10 -0.75 -10.96
N CYS A 149 -8.14 0.03 -10.44
CA CYS A 149 -7.04 -0.43 -9.60
C CYS A 149 -7.20 0.18 -8.22
N ASP A 150 -7.31 -0.64 -7.19
CA ASP A 150 -7.41 -0.15 -5.82
C ASP A 150 -6.02 0.14 -5.21
N LYS A 151 -6.02 0.78 -4.04
CA LYS A 151 -4.79 1.08 -3.28
C LYS A 151 -4.08 -0.16 -2.74
N GLU A 152 -4.75 -1.32 -2.73
CA GLU A 152 -4.23 -2.61 -2.24
C GLU A 152 -3.60 -3.45 -3.35
N GLY A 153 -3.54 -2.93 -4.57
CA GLY A 153 -3.04 -3.64 -5.74
C GLY A 153 -4.06 -4.57 -6.40
N GLY A 154 -5.31 -4.58 -5.90
CA GLY A 154 -6.42 -5.27 -6.54
C GLY A 154 -6.86 -4.58 -7.83
N THR A 155 -7.39 -5.34 -8.75
CA THR A 155 -7.93 -4.80 -10.00
C THR A 155 -9.30 -5.40 -10.28
N SER A 156 -10.23 -4.56 -10.74
CA SER A 156 -11.52 -5.04 -11.22
C SER A 156 -11.39 -5.79 -12.56
N ASP A 157 -12.41 -6.53 -12.90
CA ASP A 157 -12.57 -7.05 -14.26
C ASP A 157 -12.68 -5.90 -15.26
N MET A 158 -12.12 -6.11 -16.44
CA MET A 158 -12.24 -5.17 -17.55
C MET A 158 -13.65 -5.18 -18.10
N LYS A 159 -14.23 -3.99 -18.25
CA LYS A 159 -15.53 -3.79 -18.88
C LYS A 159 -15.35 -2.99 -20.17
N GLN A 160 -16.17 -3.28 -21.18
CA GLN A 160 -16.21 -2.44 -22.37
C GLN A 160 -16.80 -1.09 -21.99
N TYR A 161 -16.07 -0.03 -22.35
CA TYR A 161 -16.48 1.35 -22.08
C TYR A 161 -17.16 1.92 -23.31
N PHE A 162 -18.33 2.47 -23.12
CA PHE A 162 -19.09 3.14 -24.18
C PHE A 162 -19.16 4.63 -23.85
N PHE A 163 -18.60 5.44 -24.70
CA PHE A 163 -18.84 6.88 -24.63
C PHE A 163 -20.32 7.13 -24.94
N GLY A 164 -21.07 7.57 -23.90
CA GLY A 164 -22.46 7.97 -24.05
C GLY A 164 -22.61 9.34 -24.73
#